data_1a41b6c1c9811b7e07cddd34e657646f
#
_entry.id   1a41b6c1c9811b7e07cddd34e657646f
#
_cell.length_a   1.000
_cell.length_b   1.000
_cell.length_c   1.000
_cell.angle_alpha   90.00
_cell.angle_beta   90.00
_cell.angle_gamma   90.00
#
_symmetry.space_group_name_H-M   'P 1'
#
loop_
_entity.id
_entity.type
_entity.pdbx_description
1 polymer ?
#
loop_
_entity_poly.entity_id
_entity_poly.type
_entity_poly.pdbx_seq_one_letter_code
_entity_poly.pdbx_strand_id
1 'polypeptide(L)'
;YLYAIDVDKKPRNNTRKAVCKNSTHANSYAIHVDQKPRNDTRKAACKSPKNAHRYAMLVDSKPRGDTRKAACKSPYYAYRYAILIDQKSRKDTRKAVCKSPYYAYWYAKEVDMCPHEETRKAACKDSLYAYLYTKEIDKCFREDTWMTVKGTEYEEKYKRILKKLVKEQII
;
A
#
# COMPACT_ATOMS: atom_id res chain seq x y z
N TYR A 1 25.36 10.85 -8.91
CA TYR A 1 24.21 10.72 -9.79
C TYR A 1 24.28 11.76 -10.93
N LEU A 2 24.31 13.06 -10.63
CA LEU A 2 24.44 14.11 -11.66
C LEU A 2 25.68 13.93 -12.53
N TYR A 3 26.83 13.64 -11.93
CA TYR A 3 28.07 13.33 -12.68
C TYR A 3 27.86 12.23 -13.73
N ALA A 4 27.10 11.18 -13.40
CA ALA A 4 26.84 10.09 -14.34
C ALA A 4 25.94 10.50 -15.52
N ILE A 5 25.01 11.45 -15.29
CA ILE A 5 24.16 11.99 -16.36
C ILE A 5 24.92 12.98 -17.22
N ASP A 6 25.63 13.91 -16.58
CA ASP A 6 26.21 15.06 -17.28
C ASP A 6 27.57 14.75 -17.93
N VAL A 7 28.39 13.90 -17.27
CA VAL A 7 29.76 13.59 -17.68
C VAL A 7 29.88 12.21 -18.28
N ASP A 8 29.51 11.15 -17.52
CA ASP A 8 29.71 9.77 -18.00
C ASP A 8 28.81 9.41 -19.18
N LYS A 9 27.58 9.96 -19.22
CA LYS A 9 26.52 9.68 -20.21
C LYS A 9 26.26 8.18 -20.47
N LYS A 10 26.82 7.31 -19.65
CA LYS A 10 26.67 5.85 -19.71
C LYS A 10 26.90 5.20 -18.33
N PRO A 11 26.33 4.00 -18.09
CA PRO A 11 26.52 3.30 -16.83
C PRO A 11 27.98 2.92 -16.58
N ARG A 12 28.50 3.27 -15.38
CA ARG A 12 29.83 2.86 -14.91
C ARG A 12 29.74 2.19 -13.55
N ASN A 13 30.52 1.14 -13.33
CA ASN A 13 30.51 0.38 -12.07
C ASN A 13 30.91 1.23 -10.85
N ASN A 14 31.93 2.07 -10.97
CA ASN A 14 32.39 2.91 -9.87
C ASN A 14 31.33 3.93 -9.44
N THR A 15 30.72 4.64 -10.41
CA THR A 15 29.64 5.60 -10.16
C THR A 15 28.42 4.89 -9.56
N ARG A 16 28.03 3.71 -10.09
CA ARG A 16 26.93 2.90 -9.55
C ARG A 16 27.20 2.48 -8.09
N LYS A 17 28.40 1.98 -7.81
CA LYS A 17 28.80 1.60 -6.43
C LYS A 17 28.74 2.79 -5.47
N ALA A 18 29.13 3.97 -5.91
CA ALA A 18 29.05 5.19 -5.11
C ALA A 18 27.61 5.62 -4.81
N VAL A 19 26.71 5.63 -5.82
CA VAL A 19 25.30 6.02 -5.63
C VAL A 19 24.52 5.02 -4.78
N CYS A 20 24.90 3.74 -4.74
CA CYS A 20 24.27 2.71 -3.90
C CYS A 20 24.45 2.94 -2.37
N LYS A 21 25.27 3.90 -1.96
CA LYS A 21 25.32 4.35 -0.57
C LYS A 21 24.03 5.09 -0.14
N ASN A 22 23.33 5.70 -1.09
CA ASN A 22 22.06 6.43 -0.86
C ASN A 22 20.94 5.85 -1.69
N SER A 23 19.80 5.51 -1.03
CA SER A 23 18.67 4.86 -1.69
C SER A 23 18.00 5.71 -2.79
N THR A 24 17.95 7.04 -2.61
CA THR A 24 17.38 7.96 -3.58
C THR A 24 18.28 8.09 -4.81
N HIS A 25 19.59 8.25 -4.61
CA HIS A 25 20.53 8.32 -5.70
C HIS A 25 20.62 7.00 -6.47
N ALA A 26 20.59 5.86 -5.78
CA ALA A 26 20.56 4.54 -6.41
C ALA A 26 19.32 4.36 -7.30
N ASN A 27 18.15 4.78 -6.79
CA ASN A 27 16.91 4.72 -7.54
C ASN A 27 16.93 5.64 -8.78
N SER A 28 17.39 6.88 -8.62
CA SER A 28 17.52 7.82 -9.74
C SER A 28 18.55 7.37 -10.78
N TYR A 29 19.67 6.79 -10.34
CA TYR A 29 20.67 6.22 -11.22
C TYR A 29 20.10 5.05 -12.05
N ALA A 30 19.34 4.16 -11.40
CA ALA A 30 18.70 3.04 -12.10
C ALA A 30 17.68 3.51 -13.15
N ILE A 31 16.91 4.56 -12.85
CA ILE A 31 15.90 5.11 -13.77
C ILE A 31 16.54 5.83 -14.97
N HIS A 32 17.53 6.69 -14.73
CA HIS A 32 18.01 7.63 -15.74
C HIS A 32 19.32 7.24 -16.42
N VAL A 33 20.12 6.36 -15.78
CA VAL A 33 21.44 5.97 -16.29
C VAL A 33 21.50 4.51 -16.68
N ASP A 34 21.19 3.57 -15.75
CA ASP A 34 21.18 2.13 -16.05
C ASP A 34 20.05 1.75 -17.01
N GLN A 35 18.87 2.37 -16.85
CA GLN A 35 17.64 2.12 -17.60
C GLN A 35 17.26 0.62 -17.65
N LYS A 36 17.73 -0.15 -16.69
CA LYS A 36 17.46 -1.58 -16.53
C LYS A 36 17.66 -2.03 -15.09
N PRO A 37 16.97 -3.10 -14.66
CA PRO A 37 17.12 -3.64 -13.33
C PRO A 37 18.54 -4.12 -13.02
N ARG A 38 19.06 -3.71 -11.87
CA ARG A 38 20.33 -4.16 -11.32
C ARG A 38 20.15 -4.53 -9.83
N ASN A 39 20.83 -5.59 -9.39
CA ASN A 39 20.69 -6.06 -8.01
C ASN A 39 21.23 -5.07 -6.97
N ASP A 40 22.33 -4.41 -7.26
CA ASP A 40 22.98 -3.43 -6.37
C ASP A 40 22.11 -2.17 -6.18
N THR A 41 21.64 -1.55 -7.25
CA THR A 41 20.74 -0.38 -7.19
C THR A 41 19.39 -0.73 -6.59
N ARG A 42 18.82 -1.93 -6.88
CA ARG A 42 17.59 -2.41 -6.25
C ARG A 42 17.77 -2.63 -4.75
N LYS A 43 18.83 -3.32 -4.32
CA LYS A 43 19.15 -3.53 -2.90
C LYS A 43 19.29 -2.21 -2.16
N ALA A 44 19.93 -1.21 -2.79
CA ALA A 44 20.06 0.13 -2.23
C ALA A 44 18.70 0.86 -2.16
N ALA A 45 17.87 0.79 -3.21
CA ALA A 45 16.52 1.36 -3.23
C ALA A 45 15.63 0.75 -2.14
N CYS A 46 15.75 -0.55 -1.86
CA CYS A 46 14.99 -1.27 -0.83
C CYS A 46 15.30 -0.82 0.62
N LYS A 47 16.27 0.08 0.85
CA LYS A 47 16.47 0.72 2.15
C LYS A 47 15.34 1.71 2.49
N SER A 48 14.56 2.18 1.51
CA SER A 48 13.43 3.10 1.67
C SER A 48 12.16 2.52 1.04
N PRO A 49 11.01 2.49 1.76
CA PRO A 49 9.73 2.04 1.20
C PRO A 49 9.34 2.80 -0.08
N LYS A 50 9.53 4.12 -0.07
CA LYS A 50 9.28 5.01 -1.22
C LYS A 50 10.12 4.61 -2.44
N ASN A 51 11.42 4.44 -2.24
CA ASN A 51 12.32 4.13 -3.33
C ASN A 51 12.17 2.69 -3.82
N ALA A 52 11.84 1.74 -2.94
CA ALA A 52 11.52 0.38 -3.32
C ALA A 52 10.26 0.31 -4.22
N HIS A 53 9.20 1.05 -3.85
CA HIS A 53 8.00 1.17 -4.67
C HIS A 53 8.32 1.80 -6.05
N ARG A 54 9.05 2.93 -6.07
CA ARG A 54 9.44 3.59 -7.34
C ARG A 54 10.31 2.69 -8.22
N TYR A 55 11.25 1.94 -7.62
CA TYR A 55 12.10 1.01 -8.34
C TYR A 55 11.29 -0.11 -8.99
N ALA A 56 10.36 -0.71 -8.25
CA ALA A 56 9.49 -1.75 -8.77
C ALA A 56 8.61 -1.24 -9.92
N MET A 57 8.09 -0.01 -9.81
CA MET A 57 7.22 0.59 -10.81
C MET A 57 7.97 1.03 -12.08
N LEU A 58 9.12 1.69 -11.93
CA LEU A 58 9.79 2.40 -13.03
C LEU A 58 11.00 1.65 -13.62
N VAL A 59 11.57 0.69 -12.89
CA VAL A 59 12.78 -0.04 -13.32
C VAL A 59 12.52 -1.52 -13.52
N ASP A 60 11.95 -2.22 -12.48
CA ASP A 60 11.61 -3.63 -12.61
C ASP A 60 10.40 -3.86 -13.53
N SER A 61 9.45 -2.91 -13.55
CA SER A 61 8.18 -2.97 -14.28
C SER A 61 7.38 -4.25 -14.02
N LYS A 62 7.59 -4.86 -12.87
CA LYS A 62 6.94 -6.10 -12.42
C LYS A 62 7.06 -6.32 -10.90
N PRO A 63 6.14 -7.10 -10.30
CA PRO A 63 6.21 -7.44 -8.89
C PRO A 63 7.47 -8.23 -8.53
N ARG A 64 8.13 -7.84 -7.43
CA ARG A 64 9.26 -8.57 -6.86
C ARG A 64 9.15 -8.64 -5.34
N GLY A 65 9.58 -9.76 -4.75
CA GLY A 65 9.49 -9.99 -3.31
C GLY A 65 10.32 -9.02 -2.46
N ASP A 66 11.52 -8.66 -2.93
CA ASP A 66 12.43 -7.75 -2.23
C ASP A 66 11.90 -6.30 -2.17
N THR A 67 11.45 -5.75 -3.30
CA THR A 67 10.87 -4.41 -3.37
C THR A 67 9.52 -4.35 -2.65
N ARG A 68 8.67 -5.40 -2.74
CA ARG A 68 7.42 -5.49 -1.99
C ARG A 68 7.65 -5.55 -0.48
N LYS A 69 8.55 -6.42 -0.02
CA LYS A 69 8.93 -6.50 1.40
C LYS A 69 9.42 -5.16 1.95
N ALA A 70 10.18 -4.41 1.16
CA ALA A 70 10.65 -3.08 1.54
C ALA A 70 9.50 -2.05 1.55
N ALA A 71 8.60 -2.07 0.58
CA ALA A 71 7.41 -1.22 0.52
C ALA A 71 6.47 -1.47 1.72
N CYS A 72 6.32 -2.73 2.15
CA CYS A 72 5.52 -3.15 3.31
C CYS A 72 5.99 -2.60 4.67
N LYS A 73 7.13 -1.91 4.74
CA LYS A 73 7.51 -1.15 5.93
C LYS A 73 6.65 0.10 6.17
N SER A 74 5.90 0.54 5.16
CA SER A 74 4.95 1.66 5.24
C SER A 74 3.57 1.23 4.74
N PRO A 75 2.47 1.45 5.51
CA PRO A 75 1.11 1.14 5.05
C PRO A 75 0.76 1.80 3.72
N TYR A 76 1.16 3.06 3.54
CA TYR A 76 0.96 3.82 2.30
C TYR A 76 1.61 3.14 1.08
N TYR A 77 2.91 2.79 1.18
CA TYR A 77 3.60 2.16 0.06
C TYR A 77 3.20 0.71 -0.15
N ALA A 78 2.78 -0.01 0.90
CA ALA A 78 2.19 -1.34 0.78
C ALA A 78 0.89 -1.31 -0.04
N TYR A 79 -0.01 -0.37 0.29
CA TYR A 79 -1.25 -0.14 -0.44
C TYR A 79 -0.98 0.21 -1.91
N ARG A 80 -0.11 1.20 -2.17
CA ARG A 80 0.25 1.58 -3.53
C ARG A 80 0.92 0.46 -4.32
N TYR A 81 1.73 -0.38 -3.65
CA TYR A 81 2.37 -1.53 -4.28
C TYR A 81 1.34 -2.57 -4.70
N ALA A 82 0.34 -2.83 -3.86
CA ALA A 82 -0.73 -3.78 -4.16
C ALA A 82 -1.57 -3.33 -5.37
N ILE A 83 -1.94 -2.05 -5.44
CA ILE A 83 -2.76 -1.50 -6.54
C ILE A 83 -1.96 -1.40 -7.85
N LEU A 84 -0.77 -0.80 -7.81
CA LEU A 84 -0.08 -0.37 -9.04
C LEU A 84 0.88 -1.42 -9.60
N ILE A 85 1.35 -2.36 -8.76
CA ILE A 85 2.41 -3.28 -9.15
C ILE A 85 1.95 -4.73 -9.05
N ASP A 86 1.46 -5.19 -7.88
CA ASP A 86 0.93 -6.55 -7.74
C ASP A 86 -0.41 -6.75 -8.45
N GLN A 87 -1.23 -5.70 -8.51
CA GLN A 87 -2.60 -5.69 -9.05
C GLN A 87 -3.47 -6.81 -8.47
N LYS A 88 -3.19 -7.18 -7.24
CA LYS A 88 -3.92 -8.20 -6.48
C LYS A 88 -3.60 -8.16 -5.00
N SER A 89 -4.52 -8.71 -4.22
CA SER A 89 -4.34 -8.90 -2.79
C SER A 89 -3.21 -9.90 -2.47
N ARG A 90 -2.42 -9.56 -1.46
CA ARG A 90 -1.39 -10.43 -0.90
C ARG A 90 -1.33 -10.30 0.62
N LYS A 91 -1.00 -11.39 1.31
CA LYS A 91 -0.94 -11.45 2.77
C LYS A 91 0.05 -10.45 3.36
N ASP A 92 1.21 -10.24 2.76
CA ASP A 92 2.23 -9.32 3.24
C ASP A 92 1.82 -7.84 3.10
N THR A 93 1.24 -7.44 1.97
CA THR A 93 0.71 -6.09 1.77
C THR A 93 -0.52 -5.83 2.64
N ARG A 94 -1.46 -6.81 2.77
CA ARG A 94 -2.61 -6.71 3.68
C ARG A 94 -2.16 -6.52 5.13
N LYS A 95 -1.25 -7.35 5.64
CA LYS A 95 -0.69 -7.19 6.98
C LYS A 95 -0.04 -5.82 7.21
N ALA A 96 0.62 -5.28 6.19
CA ALA A 96 1.27 -3.98 6.30
C ALA A 96 0.25 -2.82 6.38
N VAL A 97 -0.81 -2.83 5.57
CA VAL A 97 -1.85 -1.80 5.58
C VAL A 97 -2.68 -1.81 6.85
N CYS A 98 -2.85 -2.96 7.50
CA CYS A 98 -3.55 -3.11 8.78
C CYS A 98 -2.89 -2.36 9.98
N LYS A 99 -1.75 -1.72 9.77
CA LYS A 99 -1.15 -0.77 10.73
C LYS A 99 -1.84 0.59 10.74
N SER A 100 -2.71 0.88 9.76
CA SER A 100 -3.46 2.13 9.64
C SER A 100 -4.92 1.83 9.29
N PRO A 101 -5.90 2.31 10.07
CA PRO A 101 -7.33 2.15 9.77
C PRO A 101 -7.68 2.66 8.36
N TYR A 102 -7.13 3.81 7.98
CA TYR A 102 -7.29 4.42 6.68
C TYR A 102 -6.89 3.46 5.54
N TYR A 103 -5.64 2.96 5.56
CA TYR A 103 -5.17 2.08 4.48
C TYR A 103 -5.78 0.68 4.53
N ALA A 104 -6.19 0.20 5.71
CA ALA A 104 -6.92 -1.06 5.85
C ALA A 104 -8.29 -0.99 5.14
N TYR A 105 -9.03 0.10 5.36
CA TYR A 105 -10.31 0.34 4.68
C TYR A 105 -10.13 0.42 3.15
N TRP A 106 -9.21 1.25 2.66
CA TRP A 106 -8.99 1.41 1.22
C TRP A 106 -8.48 0.13 0.56
N TYR A 107 -7.65 -0.64 1.27
CA TYR A 107 -7.17 -1.93 0.77
C TYR A 107 -8.32 -2.95 0.62
N ALA A 108 -9.21 -3.03 1.61
CA ALA A 108 -10.38 -3.90 1.53
C ALA A 108 -11.32 -3.50 0.39
N LYS A 109 -11.50 -2.19 0.18
CA LYS A 109 -12.36 -1.64 -0.86
C LYS A 109 -11.82 -1.83 -2.27
N GLU A 110 -10.52 -1.56 -2.51
CA GLU A 110 -9.95 -1.45 -3.86
C GLU A 110 -9.05 -2.62 -4.26
N VAL A 111 -8.54 -3.40 -3.29
CA VAL A 111 -7.61 -4.50 -3.56
C VAL A 111 -8.24 -5.85 -3.25
N ASP A 112 -8.81 -6.03 -2.05
CA ASP A 112 -9.53 -7.26 -1.70
C ASP A 112 -10.89 -7.33 -2.41
N MET A 113 -11.57 -6.19 -2.59
CA MET A 113 -12.92 -6.04 -3.15
C MET A 113 -13.96 -6.92 -2.45
N CYS A 114 -13.69 -7.31 -1.22
CA CYS A 114 -14.54 -8.13 -0.37
C CYS A 114 -14.19 -7.93 1.12
N PRO A 115 -15.11 -8.26 2.03
CA PRO A 115 -14.85 -8.22 3.46
C PRO A 115 -13.70 -9.17 3.85
N HIS A 116 -12.77 -8.67 4.64
CA HIS A 116 -11.68 -9.48 5.20
C HIS A 116 -11.48 -9.12 6.68
N GLU A 117 -11.41 -10.12 7.54
CA GLU A 117 -11.36 -9.93 9.00
C GLU A 117 -10.18 -9.07 9.46
N GLU A 118 -8.99 -9.28 8.89
CA GLU A 118 -7.79 -8.51 9.27
C GLU A 118 -7.95 -7.02 8.97
N THR A 119 -8.48 -6.67 7.78
CA THR A 119 -8.68 -5.27 7.38
C THR A 119 -9.84 -4.63 8.14
N ARG A 120 -10.93 -5.39 8.43
CA ARG A 120 -12.04 -4.90 9.26
C ARG A 120 -11.57 -4.61 10.69
N LYS A 121 -10.88 -5.55 11.35
CA LYS A 121 -10.30 -5.32 12.69
C LYS A 121 -9.36 -4.12 12.73
N ALA A 122 -8.61 -3.88 11.67
CA ALA A 122 -7.75 -2.71 11.58
C ALA A 122 -8.54 -1.42 11.36
N ALA A 123 -9.60 -1.43 10.54
CA ALA A 123 -10.50 -0.29 10.35
C ALA A 123 -11.24 0.07 11.64
N CYS A 124 -11.63 -0.93 12.46
CA CYS A 124 -12.27 -0.75 13.78
C CYS A 124 -11.39 -0.06 14.85
N LYS A 125 -10.17 0.35 14.52
CA LYS A 125 -9.39 1.23 15.41
C LYS A 125 -9.77 2.71 15.28
N ASP A 126 -10.69 3.03 14.38
CA ASP A 126 -11.19 4.38 14.14
C ASP A 126 -12.68 4.30 13.74
N SER A 127 -13.52 5.11 14.39
CA SER A 127 -14.98 5.04 14.23
C SER A 127 -15.46 5.44 12.83
N LEU A 128 -14.78 6.36 12.16
CA LEU A 128 -15.08 6.72 10.76
C LEU A 128 -14.85 5.51 9.84
N TYR A 129 -13.69 4.84 9.96
CA TYR A 129 -13.37 3.72 9.08
C TYR A 129 -14.17 2.46 9.41
N ALA A 130 -14.55 2.24 10.68
CA ALA A 130 -15.49 1.19 11.06
C ALA A 130 -16.87 1.42 10.39
N TYR A 131 -17.38 2.65 10.46
CA TYR A 131 -18.63 3.04 9.80
C TYR A 131 -18.55 2.86 8.28
N LEU A 132 -17.49 3.37 7.63
CA LEU A 132 -17.30 3.23 6.18
C LEU A 132 -17.14 1.77 5.74
N TYR A 133 -16.45 0.96 6.54
CA TYR A 133 -16.27 -0.47 6.27
C TYR A 133 -17.62 -1.20 6.24
N THR A 134 -18.48 -0.93 7.23
CA THR A 134 -19.85 -1.49 7.25
C THR A 134 -20.67 -1.03 6.05
N LYS A 135 -20.62 0.27 5.74
CA LYS A 135 -21.39 0.88 4.66
C LYS A 135 -21.04 0.32 3.28
N GLU A 136 -19.76 0.17 3.00
CA GLU A 136 -19.29 -0.01 1.63
C GLU A 136 -18.74 -1.41 1.34
N ILE A 137 -18.33 -2.15 2.40
CA ILE A 137 -17.64 -3.43 2.26
C ILE A 137 -18.44 -4.57 2.85
N ASP A 138 -18.73 -4.56 4.17
CA ASP A 138 -19.50 -5.63 4.83
C ASP A 138 -20.96 -5.65 4.38
N LYS A 139 -21.56 -4.48 4.23
CA LYS A 139 -22.99 -4.28 3.89
C LYS A 139 -23.96 -5.07 4.78
N CYS A 140 -23.55 -5.35 6.01
CA CYS A 140 -24.33 -6.03 7.03
C CYS A 140 -23.86 -5.62 8.42
N PHE A 141 -24.65 -5.96 9.44
CA PHE A 141 -24.24 -5.76 10.83
C PHE A 141 -23.04 -6.63 11.19
N ARG A 142 -22.09 -6.01 11.87
CA ARG A 142 -20.97 -6.68 12.54
C ARG A 142 -20.77 -6.10 13.93
N GLU A 143 -20.59 -6.96 14.91
CA GLU A 143 -20.47 -6.54 16.31
C GLU A 143 -19.22 -5.68 16.53
N ASP A 144 -18.09 -6.03 15.94
CA ASP A 144 -16.81 -5.29 16.05
C ASP A 144 -16.93 -3.85 15.51
N THR A 145 -17.57 -3.66 14.36
CA THR A 145 -17.80 -2.33 13.78
C THR A 145 -18.84 -1.55 14.59
N TRP A 146 -19.92 -2.22 15.07
CA TRP A 146 -20.92 -1.59 15.93
C TRP A 146 -20.31 -1.10 17.25
N MET A 147 -19.55 -1.94 17.94
CA MET A 147 -18.90 -1.56 19.20
C MET A 147 -17.93 -0.39 19.04
N THR A 148 -17.34 -0.24 17.86
CA THR A 148 -16.45 0.88 17.56
C THR A 148 -17.18 2.19 17.30
N VAL A 149 -18.36 2.16 16.67
CA VAL A 149 -19.13 3.37 16.34
C VAL A 149 -20.10 3.81 17.45
N LYS A 150 -20.47 2.90 18.35
CA LYS A 150 -21.39 3.17 19.47
C LYS A 150 -20.84 4.29 20.37
N GLY A 151 -21.69 5.28 20.67
CA GLY A 151 -21.30 6.45 21.46
C GLY A 151 -20.48 7.50 20.69
N THR A 152 -20.29 7.34 19.37
CA THR A 152 -19.61 8.32 18.52
C THR A 152 -20.60 9.07 17.61
N GLU A 153 -20.13 10.10 16.93
CA GLU A 153 -20.91 10.83 15.91
C GLU A 153 -21.41 9.96 14.75
N TYR A 154 -20.87 8.75 14.57
CA TYR A 154 -21.25 7.81 13.50
C TYR A 154 -22.36 6.83 13.92
N GLU A 155 -22.76 6.78 15.20
CA GLU A 155 -23.76 5.81 15.69
C GLU A 155 -25.09 5.91 14.93
N GLU A 156 -25.66 7.10 14.84
CA GLU A 156 -26.94 7.30 14.15
C GLU A 156 -26.84 7.07 12.63
N LYS A 157 -25.71 7.43 12.02
CA LYS A 157 -25.44 7.13 10.62
C LYS A 157 -25.36 5.63 10.36
N TYR A 158 -24.73 4.89 11.29
CA TYR A 158 -24.61 3.43 11.23
C TYR A 158 -25.99 2.75 11.31
N LYS A 159 -26.84 3.15 12.27
CA LYS A 159 -28.20 2.63 12.42
C LYS A 159 -29.05 2.88 11.16
N ARG A 160 -28.94 4.07 10.57
CA ARG A 160 -29.67 4.43 9.31
C ARG A 160 -29.24 3.54 8.14
N ILE A 161 -27.94 3.28 8.01
CA ILE A 161 -27.41 2.40 6.94
C ILE A 161 -27.90 0.97 7.13
N LEU A 162 -27.85 0.42 8.34
CA LEU A 162 -28.35 -0.94 8.58
C LEU A 162 -29.84 -1.06 8.21
N LYS A 163 -30.67 -0.07 8.59
CA LYS A 163 -32.08 -0.05 8.19
C LYS A 163 -32.27 -0.04 6.66
N LYS A 164 -31.40 0.68 5.94
CA LYS A 164 -31.42 0.71 4.46
C LYS A 164 -30.99 -0.63 3.86
N LEU A 165 -29.89 -1.20 4.31
CA LEU A 165 -29.36 -2.48 3.84
C LEU A 165 -30.35 -3.64 4.05
N VAL A 166 -31.04 -3.66 5.19
CA VAL A 166 -32.10 -4.65 5.45
C VAL A 166 -33.26 -4.51 4.46
N LYS A 167 -33.67 -3.29 4.13
CA LYS A 167 -34.75 -3.06 3.15
C LYS A 167 -34.33 -3.48 1.74
N GLU A 168 -33.07 -3.26 1.34
CA GLU A 168 -32.53 -3.62 0.03
C GLU A 168 -32.32 -5.14 -0.15
N GLN A 169 -32.20 -5.92 0.94
CA GLN A 169 -32.09 -7.39 0.89
C GLN A 169 -33.43 -8.13 0.90
N ILE A 170 -34.55 -7.41 1.09
CA ILE A 170 -35.91 -7.97 1.13
C ILE A 170 -36.60 -7.87 -0.25
N ILE A 171 -35.98 -7.22 -1.21
CA ILE A 171 -36.44 -7.14 -2.62
C ILE A 171 -35.66 -8.15 -3.47
#